data_734db2de70e4badead585866ec72d256
#
_entry.id   734db2de70e4badead585866ec72d256
#
_cell.length_a   1.000
_cell.length_b   1.000
_cell.length_c   1.000
_cell.angle_alpha   90.00
_cell.angle_beta   90.00
_cell.angle_gamma   90.00
#
_symmetry.space_group_name_H-M   'P 1'
#
loop_
_entity.id
_entity.type
_entity.pdbx_description
1 polymer ?
#
loop_
_entity_poly.entity_id
_entity_poly.type
_entity_poly.pdbx_seq_one_letter_code
_entity_poly.pdbx_strand_id
1 'polypeptide(L)'
;SSRLLHRFMGDLFIIRRNAFLFQELVEHPMLRRRLFAEFENDLFNIAGHAEHDEVRIVLDACRSAFRQLKTQINSVAKEQARISRRLSPVIGKANICFDPFNITSHATDATDWRRYAPAAVLRPDREGQIPKLVGKLKKLGFHIIPRGGGTGLTGGATPLAPDCVMINTEKL
;
A
#
# COMPACT_ATOMS: atom_id res chain seq x y z
N SER A 1 22.44 2.79 24.13
CA SER A 1 21.77 1.80 23.26
C SER A 1 20.24 1.82 23.40
N SER A 2 19.67 1.90 24.62
CA SER A 2 18.21 1.86 24.84
C SER A 2 17.45 2.99 24.12
N ARG A 3 17.92 4.24 24.18
CA ARG A 3 17.25 5.38 23.50
C ARG A 3 17.23 5.21 21.96
N LEU A 4 18.29 4.69 21.36
CA LEU A 4 18.35 4.45 19.91
C LEU A 4 17.37 3.35 19.50
N LEU A 5 17.25 2.28 20.29
CA LEU A 5 16.27 1.21 20.05
C LEU A 5 14.83 1.72 20.15
N HIS A 6 14.51 2.53 21.16
CA HIS A 6 13.17 3.11 21.30
C HIS A 6 12.83 4.03 20.13
N ARG A 7 13.77 4.89 19.70
CA ARG A 7 13.59 5.76 18.53
C ARG A 7 13.36 4.93 17.29
N PHE A 8 14.23 3.96 17.01
CA PHE A 8 14.13 3.06 15.87
C PHE A 8 12.76 2.36 15.78
N MET A 9 12.32 1.77 16.90
CA MET A 9 11.01 1.10 16.97
C MET A 9 9.86 2.08 16.81
N GLY A 10 9.98 3.30 17.35
CA GLY A 10 8.99 4.35 17.22
C GLY A 10 8.82 4.78 15.75
N ASP A 11 9.92 5.04 15.04
CA ASP A 11 9.91 5.44 13.63
C ASP A 11 9.34 4.32 12.75
N LEU A 12 9.70 3.07 13.00
CA LEU A 12 9.19 1.90 12.29
C LEU A 12 7.69 1.70 12.51
N PHE A 13 7.21 1.94 13.75
CA PHE A 13 5.80 1.88 14.10
C PHE A 13 4.98 3.00 13.43
N ILE A 14 5.52 4.22 13.36
CA ILE A 14 4.89 5.36 12.70
C ILE A 14 4.69 5.06 11.21
N ILE A 15 5.72 4.57 10.51
CA ILE A 15 5.62 4.23 9.10
C ILE A 15 4.55 3.16 8.85
N ARG A 16 4.48 2.14 9.70
CA ARG A 16 3.49 1.07 9.56
C ARG A 16 2.04 1.53 9.76
N ARG A 17 1.82 2.53 10.58
CA ARG A 17 0.48 3.03 10.92
C ARG A 17 0.05 4.26 10.14
N ASN A 18 0.98 5.02 9.62
CA ASN A 18 0.67 6.19 8.80
C ASN A 18 0.59 5.80 7.33
N ALA A 19 -0.63 5.59 6.84
CA ALA A 19 -0.88 5.19 5.45
C ALA A 19 -0.33 6.22 4.43
N PHE A 20 -0.33 7.50 4.76
CA PHE A 20 0.21 8.55 3.88
C PHE A 20 1.73 8.48 3.78
N LEU A 21 2.42 8.33 4.90
CA LEU A 21 3.87 8.16 4.91
C LEU A 21 4.28 6.85 4.21
N PHE A 22 3.54 5.77 4.44
CA PHE A 22 3.77 4.51 3.76
C PHE A 22 3.64 4.68 2.23
N GLN A 23 2.56 5.33 1.76
CA GLN A 23 2.33 5.57 0.33
C GLN A 23 3.38 6.51 -0.26
N GLU A 24 3.83 7.53 0.46
CA GLU A 24 4.92 8.40 0.04
C GLU A 24 6.23 7.61 -0.21
N LEU A 25 6.55 6.66 0.67
CA LEU A 25 7.70 5.78 0.49
C LEU A 25 7.53 4.80 -0.69
N VAL A 26 6.30 4.39 -0.99
CA VAL A 26 5.99 3.59 -2.17
C VAL A 26 6.24 4.39 -3.46
N GLU A 27 5.78 5.63 -3.51
CA GLU A 27 5.82 6.49 -4.70
C GLU A 27 7.19 7.11 -4.98
N HIS A 28 8.00 7.38 -3.93
CA HIS A 28 9.27 8.09 -4.04
C HIS A 28 10.49 7.20 -3.78
N PRO A 29 11.08 6.57 -4.84
CA PRO A 29 12.20 5.64 -4.68
C PRO A 29 13.45 6.23 -4.02
N MET A 30 13.72 7.52 -4.23
CA MET A 30 14.88 8.18 -3.62
C MET A 30 14.70 8.38 -2.13
N LEU A 31 13.52 8.84 -1.70
CA LEU A 31 13.17 8.98 -0.28
C LEU A 31 13.23 7.63 0.42
N ARG A 32 12.64 6.61 -0.19
CA ARG A 32 12.68 5.23 0.31
C ARG A 32 14.09 4.70 0.50
N ARG A 33 14.98 4.89 -0.49
CA ARG A 33 16.38 4.46 -0.40
C ARG A 33 17.12 5.15 0.74
N ARG A 34 16.92 6.47 0.87
CA ARG A 34 17.53 7.26 1.93
C ARG A 34 17.07 6.77 3.31
N LEU A 35 15.78 6.62 3.52
CA LEU A 35 15.24 6.14 4.78
C LEU A 35 15.73 4.74 5.13
N PHE A 36 15.78 3.82 4.16
CA PHE A 36 16.29 2.47 4.39
C PHE A 36 17.77 2.48 4.78
N ALA A 37 18.59 3.33 4.17
CA ALA A 37 20.00 3.48 4.52
C ALA A 37 20.17 4.07 5.94
N GLU A 38 19.34 5.03 6.34
CA GLU A 38 19.31 5.58 7.70
C GLU A 38 18.98 4.48 8.72
N PHE A 39 17.96 3.66 8.48
CA PHE A 39 17.63 2.53 9.36
C PHE A 39 18.72 1.45 9.42
N GLU A 40 19.36 1.13 8.29
CA GLU A 40 20.49 0.18 8.24
C GLU A 40 21.67 0.68 9.07
N ASN A 41 21.97 1.99 8.98
CA ASN A 41 23.03 2.62 9.77
C ASN A 41 22.71 2.65 11.27
N ASP A 42 21.45 2.95 11.64
CA ASP A 42 21.00 2.91 13.04
C ASP A 42 21.14 1.50 13.63
N LEU A 43 20.72 0.48 12.89
CA LEU A 43 20.88 -0.93 13.31
C LEU A 43 22.34 -1.34 13.45
N PHE A 44 23.22 -0.85 12.57
CA PHE A 44 24.65 -1.08 12.65
C PHE A 44 25.25 -0.44 13.90
N ASN A 45 24.92 0.83 14.18
CA ASN A 45 25.37 1.55 15.36
C ASN A 45 24.88 0.91 16.67
N ILE A 46 23.62 0.45 16.71
CA ILE A 46 23.07 -0.27 17.88
C ILE A 46 23.83 -1.58 18.10
N ALA A 47 24.14 -2.31 17.03
CA ALA A 47 24.87 -3.58 17.09
C ALA A 47 26.27 -3.44 17.70
N GLY A 48 26.99 -2.35 17.36
CA GLY A 48 28.30 -2.06 17.92
C GLY A 48 28.33 -1.83 19.44
N HIS A 49 27.16 -1.60 20.07
CA HIS A 49 27.02 -1.37 21.52
C HIS A 49 26.17 -2.46 22.20
N ALA A 50 25.95 -3.59 21.54
CA ALA A 50 25.12 -4.70 22.04
C ALA A 50 25.96 -5.70 22.84
N GLU A 51 26.41 -5.31 24.05
CA GLU A 51 27.23 -6.16 24.92
C GLU A 51 26.42 -7.23 25.66
N HIS A 52 25.13 -7.02 25.89
CA HIS A 52 24.24 -7.92 26.62
C HIS A 52 23.35 -8.75 25.70
N ASP A 53 23.10 -9.99 26.05
CA ASP A 53 22.27 -10.92 25.25
C ASP A 53 20.84 -10.44 25.07
N GLU A 54 20.25 -9.78 26.08
CA GLU A 54 18.92 -9.15 25.98
C GLU A 54 18.86 -8.09 24.87
N VAL A 55 19.91 -7.28 24.72
CA VAL A 55 20.00 -6.26 23.68
C VAL A 55 20.10 -6.92 22.31
N ARG A 56 20.78 -8.04 22.17
CA ARG A 56 20.88 -8.81 20.92
C ARG A 56 19.53 -9.37 20.49
N ILE A 57 18.74 -9.91 21.42
CA ILE A 57 17.39 -10.41 21.13
C ILE A 57 16.50 -9.29 20.58
N VAL A 58 16.50 -8.12 21.21
CA VAL A 58 15.71 -6.96 20.75
C VAL A 58 16.23 -6.45 19.41
N LEU A 59 17.55 -6.41 19.21
CA LEU A 59 18.15 -6.00 17.93
C LEU A 59 17.73 -6.93 16.79
N ASP A 60 17.68 -8.22 16.99
CA ASP A 60 17.26 -9.19 15.99
C ASP A 60 15.76 -9.08 15.68
N ALA A 61 14.94 -8.78 16.67
CA ALA A 61 13.53 -8.44 16.47
C ALA A 61 13.37 -7.15 15.64
N CYS A 62 14.17 -6.11 15.90
CA CYS A 62 14.19 -4.87 15.13
C CYS A 62 14.61 -5.13 13.66
N ARG A 63 15.65 -5.91 13.45
CA ARG A 63 16.12 -6.31 12.11
C ARG A 63 15.04 -7.07 11.34
N SER A 64 14.35 -7.98 12.01
CA SER A 64 13.27 -8.75 11.41
C SER A 64 12.10 -7.85 11.03
N ALA A 65 11.66 -6.96 11.94
CA ALA A 65 10.58 -6.02 11.69
C ALA A 65 10.90 -5.04 10.55
N PHE A 66 12.14 -4.55 10.48
CA PHE A 66 12.59 -3.68 9.39
C PHE A 66 12.63 -4.43 8.04
N ARG A 67 13.15 -5.65 7.99
CA ARG A 67 13.13 -6.48 6.77
C ARG A 67 11.71 -6.71 6.26
N GLN A 68 10.77 -6.97 7.15
CA GLN A 68 9.36 -7.13 6.79
C GLN A 68 8.78 -5.84 6.19
N LEU A 69 9.03 -4.68 6.82
CA LEU A 69 8.58 -3.38 6.31
C LEU A 69 9.19 -3.08 4.94
N LYS A 70 10.50 -3.27 4.78
CA LYS A 70 11.23 -3.08 3.52
C LYS A 70 10.64 -3.95 2.40
N THR A 71 10.37 -5.22 2.69
CA THR A 71 9.76 -6.17 1.75
C THR A 71 8.35 -5.72 1.37
N GLN A 72 7.55 -5.32 2.34
CA GLN A 72 6.18 -4.86 2.12
C GLN A 72 6.13 -3.61 1.23
N ILE A 73 6.91 -2.58 1.54
CA ILE A 73 6.95 -1.34 0.74
C ILE A 73 7.40 -1.64 -0.70
N ASN A 74 8.45 -2.45 -0.88
CA ASN A 74 8.96 -2.80 -2.20
C ASN A 74 7.96 -3.64 -3.00
N SER A 75 7.24 -4.56 -2.36
CA SER A 75 6.19 -5.36 -2.99
C SER A 75 5.05 -4.49 -3.48
N VAL A 76 4.55 -3.58 -2.63
CA VAL A 76 3.47 -2.64 -2.99
C VAL A 76 3.92 -1.70 -4.13
N ALA A 77 5.15 -1.16 -4.06
CA ALA A 77 5.69 -0.32 -5.12
C ALA A 77 5.77 -1.04 -6.47
N LYS A 78 6.23 -2.29 -6.46
CA LYS A 78 6.28 -3.13 -7.67
C LYS A 78 4.90 -3.39 -8.24
N GLU A 79 3.92 -3.67 -7.38
CA GLU A 79 2.55 -3.94 -7.80
C GLU A 79 1.86 -2.69 -8.36
N GLN A 80 1.98 -1.55 -7.69
CA GLN A 80 1.44 -0.28 -8.18
C GLN A 80 2.06 0.13 -9.52
N ALA A 81 3.37 -0.08 -9.68
CA ALA A 81 4.05 0.14 -10.96
C ALA A 81 3.55 -0.80 -12.05
N ARG A 82 3.26 -2.08 -11.72
CA ARG A 82 2.67 -3.07 -12.63
C ARG A 82 1.28 -2.65 -13.11
N ILE A 83 0.42 -2.25 -12.17
CA ILE A 83 -0.92 -1.73 -12.45
C ILE A 83 -0.86 -0.49 -13.34
N SER A 84 -0.09 0.52 -12.92
CA SER A 84 0.06 1.78 -13.64
C SER A 84 0.54 1.57 -15.08
N ARG A 85 1.58 0.79 -15.29
CA ARG A 85 2.12 0.50 -16.62
C ARG A 85 1.10 -0.16 -17.55
N ARG A 86 0.25 -1.02 -17.01
CA ARG A 86 -0.73 -1.78 -17.79
C ARG A 86 -2.02 -1.00 -18.07
N LEU A 87 -2.43 -0.15 -17.14
CA LEU A 87 -3.74 0.51 -17.19
C LEU A 87 -3.67 1.97 -17.64
N SER A 88 -2.56 2.69 -17.42
CA SER A 88 -2.44 4.10 -17.84
C SER A 88 -2.65 4.35 -19.34
N PRO A 89 -2.29 3.43 -20.26
CA PRO A 89 -2.63 3.63 -21.67
C PRO A 89 -4.13 3.55 -21.99
N VAL A 90 -4.95 3.06 -21.04
CA VAL A 90 -6.40 2.92 -21.23
C VAL A 90 -7.15 4.11 -20.65
N ILE A 91 -6.83 4.48 -19.39
CA ILE A 91 -7.60 5.49 -18.63
C ILE A 91 -6.78 6.73 -18.24
N GLY A 92 -5.49 6.77 -18.59
CA GLY A 92 -4.59 7.82 -18.12
C GLY A 92 -4.12 7.57 -16.68
N LYS A 93 -2.90 8.07 -16.34
CA LYS A 93 -2.30 7.88 -15.03
C LYS A 93 -3.09 8.56 -13.91
N ALA A 94 -3.68 9.74 -14.18
CA ALA A 94 -4.46 10.51 -13.21
C ALA A 94 -5.77 9.82 -12.76
N ASN A 95 -6.23 8.81 -13.52
CA ASN A 95 -7.42 8.03 -13.22
C ASN A 95 -7.12 6.69 -12.50
N ILE A 96 -5.86 6.49 -12.07
CA ILE A 96 -5.43 5.33 -11.28
C ILE A 96 -5.02 5.85 -9.91
N CYS A 97 -5.82 5.55 -8.88
CA CYS A 97 -5.63 6.08 -7.53
C CYS A 97 -5.08 4.99 -6.61
N PHE A 98 -3.99 5.31 -5.93
CA PHE A 98 -3.37 4.48 -4.88
C PHE A 98 -3.29 5.23 -3.55
N ASP A 99 -3.64 6.51 -3.54
CA ASP A 99 -3.56 7.34 -2.35
C ASP A 99 -4.49 6.83 -1.23
N PRO A 100 -4.10 7.02 0.03
CA PRO A 100 -4.82 6.47 1.17
C PRO A 100 -6.26 6.95 1.29
N PHE A 101 -6.55 8.16 0.84
CA PHE A 101 -7.91 8.71 0.87
C PHE A 101 -8.84 7.91 -0.06
N ASN A 102 -8.45 7.74 -1.33
CA ASN A 102 -9.23 6.95 -2.29
C ASN A 102 -9.32 5.48 -1.87
N ILE A 103 -8.23 4.88 -1.42
CA ILE A 103 -8.21 3.48 -0.98
C ILE A 103 -9.15 3.28 0.22
N THR A 104 -9.09 4.14 1.23
CA THR A 104 -9.89 4.00 2.44
C THR A 104 -11.37 4.27 2.17
N SER A 105 -11.71 5.29 1.38
CA SER A 105 -13.10 5.63 1.05
C SER A 105 -13.78 4.56 0.19
N HIS A 106 -13.00 3.73 -0.52
CA HIS A 106 -13.51 2.62 -1.33
C HIS A 106 -13.37 1.24 -0.65
N ALA A 107 -12.87 1.19 0.58
CA ALA A 107 -12.78 -0.06 1.35
C ALA A 107 -14.11 -0.50 1.98
N THR A 108 -15.12 0.36 1.97
CA THR A 108 -16.44 0.12 2.53
C THR A 108 -17.54 0.72 1.64
N ASP A 109 -18.75 0.27 1.79
CA ASP A 109 -19.98 0.89 1.27
C ASP A 109 -20.92 1.24 2.44
N ALA A 110 -22.20 1.43 2.19
CA ALA A 110 -23.17 1.78 3.25
C ALA A 110 -23.46 0.63 4.25
N THR A 111 -22.92 -0.58 4.03
CA THR A 111 -22.98 -1.69 5.00
C THR A 111 -21.99 -1.58 6.14
N ASP A 112 -21.03 -0.64 6.07
CA ASP A 112 -19.94 -0.46 7.03
C ASP A 112 -18.98 -1.68 7.18
N TRP A 113 -19.01 -2.60 6.24
CA TRP A 113 -18.06 -3.72 6.20
C TRP A 113 -16.70 -3.25 5.68
N ARG A 114 -15.63 -3.56 6.44
CA ARG A 114 -14.25 -3.21 6.11
C ARG A 114 -13.34 -4.42 6.33
N ARG A 115 -13.29 -5.32 5.37
CA ARG A 115 -12.40 -6.51 5.48
C ARG A 115 -11.05 -6.26 4.83
N TYR A 116 -11.06 -5.69 3.64
CA TYR A 116 -9.85 -5.44 2.84
C TYR A 116 -9.88 -4.06 2.22
N ALA A 117 -8.70 -3.50 2.01
CA ALA A 117 -8.51 -2.33 1.15
C ALA A 117 -8.33 -2.79 -0.30
N PRO A 118 -8.87 -2.06 -1.30
CA PRO A 118 -8.62 -2.38 -2.68
C PRO A 118 -7.15 -2.10 -3.06
N ALA A 119 -6.61 -2.88 -4.01
CA ALA A 119 -5.26 -2.68 -4.52
C ALA A 119 -5.12 -1.38 -5.34
N ALA A 120 -6.21 -0.92 -5.94
CA ALA A 120 -6.30 0.35 -6.67
C ALA A 120 -7.77 0.76 -6.84
N VAL A 121 -8.00 2.07 -7.00
CA VAL A 121 -9.27 2.63 -7.45
C VAL A 121 -9.07 3.22 -8.85
N LEU A 122 -9.85 2.76 -9.81
CA LEU A 122 -9.80 3.16 -11.21
C LEU A 122 -11.03 4.02 -11.53
N ARG A 123 -10.81 5.18 -12.14
CA ARG A 123 -11.87 6.15 -12.51
C ARG A 123 -11.90 6.36 -14.02
N PRO A 124 -12.44 5.42 -14.81
CA PRO A 124 -12.62 5.64 -16.24
C PRO A 124 -13.53 6.86 -16.50
N ASP A 125 -13.22 7.62 -17.53
CA ASP A 125 -13.95 8.82 -17.92
C ASP A 125 -14.77 8.62 -19.20
N ARG A 126 -14.76 7.42 -19.77
CA ARG A 126 -15.53 7.02 -20.97
C ARG A 126 -15.92 5.54 -20.88
N GLU A 127 -17.16 5.24 -21.19
CA GLU A 127 -17.70 3.87 -21.18
C GLU A 127 -16.88 2.89 -22.04
N GLY A 128 -16.39 3.33 -23.20
CA GLY A 128 -15.56 2.49 -24.08
C GLY A 128 -14.22 2.02 -23.49
N GLN A 129 -13.80 2.57 -22.35
CA GLN A 129 -12.61 2.11 -21.61
C GLN A 129 -12.89 0.85 -20.78
N ILE A 130 -14.13 0.63 -20.34
CA ILE A 130 -14.52 -0.46 -19.42
C ILE A 130 -14.14 -1.84 -19.99
N PRO A 131 -14.49 -2.23 -21.22
CA PRO A 131 -14.13 -3.56 -21.71
C PRO A 131 -12.62 -3.81 -21.75
N LYS A 132 -11.84 -2.77 -22.09
CA LYS A 132 -10.37 -2.83 -22.12
C LYS A 132 -9.78 -2.96 -20.71
N LEU A 133 -10.33 -2.23 -19.73
CA LEU A 133 -9.95 -2.34 -18.32
C LEU A 133 -10.20 -3.74 -17.78
N VAL A 134 -11.42 -4.24 -17.94
CA VAL A 134 -11.83 -5.58 -17.48
C VAL A 134 -10.91 -6.65 -18.08
N GLY A 135 -10.65 -6.60 -19.39
CA GLY A 135 -9.75 -7.54 -20.06
C GLY A 135 -8.32 -7.50 -19.52
N LYS A 136 -7.78 -6.32 -19.21
CA LYS A 136 -6.44 -6.17 -18.63
C LYS A 136 -6.38 -6.61 -17.17
N LEU A 137 -7.35 -6.24 -16.35
CA LEU A 137 -7.44 -6.63 -14.94
C LEU A 137 -7.54 -8.14 -14.78
N LYS A 138 -8.35 -8.80 -15.61
CA LYS A 138 -8.48 -10.27 -15.66
C LYS A 138 -7.12 -10.94 -15.95
N LYS A 139 -6.35 -10.41 -16.93
CA LYS A 139 -5.00 -10.90 -17.25
C LYS A 139 -3.98 -10.62 -16.14
N LEU A 140 -4.21 -9.63 -15.30
CA LEU A 140 -3.40 -9.30 -14.14
C LEU A 140 -3.77 -10.14 -12.90
N GLY A 141 -4.88 -10.89 -12.94
CA GLY A 141 -5.34 -11.74 -11.86
C GLY A 141 -6.12 -11.01 -10.76
N PHE A 142 -6.66 -9.81 -11.04
CA PHE A 142 -7.43 -9.05 -10.07
C PHE A 142 -8.91 -9.41 -10.09
N HIS A 143 -9.53 -9.44 -8.91
CA HIS A 143 -10.97 -9.38 -8.74
C HIS A 143 -11.44 -7.94 -8.98
N ILE A 144 -12.56 -7.81 -9.71
CA ILE A 144 -13.09 -6.51 -10.14
C ILE A 144 -14.36 -6.21 -9.38
N ILE A 145 -14.43 -5.06 -8.75
CA ILE A 145 -15.61 -4.58 -8.05
C ILE A 145 -16.06 -3.27 -8.71
N PRO A 146 -17.23 -3.26 -9.36
CA PRO A 146 -17.83 -2.04 -9.86
C PRO A 146 -18.40 -1.22 -8.69
N ARG A 147 -18.22 0.10 -8.72
CA ARG A 147 -18.75 1.01 -7.71
C ARG A 147 -19.27 2.28 -8.35
N GLY A 148 -20.54 2.60 -8.08
CA GLY A 148 -21.11 3.94 -8.25
C GLY A 148 -20.90 4.77 -6.97
N GLY A 149 -21.95 5.34 -6.42
CA GLY A 149 -21.89 6.15 -5.19
C GLY A 149 -21.58 5.38 -3.90
N GLY A 150 -21.50 4.04 -3.94
CA GLY A 150 -21.21 3.23 -2.75
C GLY A 150 -22.35 3.19 -1.73
N THR A 151 -23.59 3.41 -2.16
CA THR A 151 -24.80 3.50 -1.33
C THR A 151 -25.49 2.15 -1.12
N GLY A 152 -24.93 1.07 -1.65
CA GLY A 152 -25.47 -0.28 -1.51
C GLY A 152 -25.45 -0.75 -0.05
N LEU A 153 -26.51 -1.50 0.35
CA LEU A 153 -26.69 -2.02 1.71
C LEU A 153 -26.41 -3.53 1.83
N THR A 154 -25.79 -4.13 0.81
CA THR A 154 -25.55 -5.59 0.74
C THR A 154 -24.08 -5.96 0.59
N GLY A 155 -23.17 -5.00 0.73
CA GLY A 155 -21.72 -5.24 0.59
C GLY A 155 -21.23 -5.45 -0.85
N GLY A 156 -22.06 -5.17 -1.85
CA GLY A 156 -21.73 -5.41 -3.26
C GLY A 156 -20.59 -4.53 -3.81
N ALA A 157 -20.28 -3.41 -3.13
CA ALA A 157 -19.18 -2.51 -3.48
C ALA A 157 -18.03 -2.54 -2.46
N THR A 158 -17.89 -3.63 -1.70
CA THR A 158 -16.86 -3.80 -0.67
C THR A 158 -15.84 -4.85 -1.11
N PRO A 159 -14.51 -4.59 -0.99
CA PRO A 159 -13.49 -5.57 -1.27
C PRO A 159 -13.57 -6.78 -0.32
N LEU A 160 -13.62 -7.98 -0.89
CA LEU A 160 -13.67 -9.24 -0.13
C LEU A 160 -12.33 -9.98 -0.10
N ALA A 161 -11.35 -9.50 -0.85
CA ALA A 161 -9.99 -10.06 -0.92
C ALA A 161 -8.97 -8.92 -1.15
N PRO A 162 -7.68 -9.13 -0.81
CA PRO A 162 -6.64 -8.10 -0.97
C PRO A 162 -6.29 -7.78 -2.43
N ASP A 163 -6.63 -8.67 -3.36
CA ASP A 163 -6.42 -8.55 -4.81
C ASP A 163 -7.64 -7.98 -5.56
N CYS A 164 -8.52 -7.27 -4.85
CA CYS A 164 -9.63 -6.53 -5.45
C CYS A 164 -9.17 -5.18 -6.02
N VAL A 165 -9.70 -4.83 -7.19
CA VAL A 165 -9.57 -3.49 -7.78
C VAL A 165 -10.96 -2.91 -7.99
N MET A 166 -11.14 -1.66 -7.57
CA MET A 166 -12.41 -0.94 -7.73
C MET A 166 -12.44 -0.25 -9.09
N ILE A 167 -13.53 -0.40 -9.83
CA ILE A 167 -13.86 0.47 -10.98
C ILE A 167 -14.97 1.42 -10.53
N ASN A 168 -14.58 2.65 -10.24
CA ASN A 168 -15.50 3.71 -9.85
C ASN A 168 -16.05 4.41 -11.10
N THR A 169 -17.37 4.49 -11.20
CA THR A 169 -18.09 5.00 -12.39
C THR A 169 -18.57 6.45 -12.23
N GLU A 170 -18.09 7.18 -11.24
CA GLU A 170 -18.51 8.57 -10.97
C GLU A 170 -18.25 9.56 -12.10
N LYS A 171 -17.34 9.24 -13.02
CA LYS A 171 -16.98 10.09 -14.17
C LYS A 171 -17.66 9.68 -15.48
N LEU A 172 -18.52 8.66 -15.46
CA LEU A 172 -19.23 8.16 -16.63
C LEU A 172 -20.59 8.85 -16.84
#